data_bdf010b4bac5b29778f4b61e7c252204
#
_entry.id   bdf010b4bac5b29778f4b61e7c252204
#
_cell.length_a   1.000
_cell.length_b   1.000
_cell.length_c   1.000
_cell.angle_alpha   90.00
_cell.angle_beta   90.00
_cell.angle_gamma   90.00
#
_symmetry.space_group_name_H-M   'P 1'
#
loop_
_entity.id
_entity.type
_entity.pdbx_description
1 polymer ?
#
loop_
_entity_poly.entity_id
_entity_poly.type
_entity_poly.pdbx_seq_one_letter_code
_entity_poly.pdbx_strand_id
1 'polypeptide(L)'
;MTAYAFESIALFRDREEELTALRTWFDTSDERRALAIFGRRRVGKSWLFRAFAHGLEADIFVATTRDLADQLATFAGVLERDGERPDLPDVEAFFRLLYRRARESRRLVIIDELPNLLRVERALPSILLKVMEEEAAGSNLKLVVTGSHIGMMERLFAEREPLHDRFQPLRVRPFDFWEARLVLGEGPGERLLTAFGIAGGMPRYLAELAGADDPVARLAELALNPLGALFDEPRAILGQELEAPAVYFSLLSALAAGPAGYGEIQKRSRVDYDKVGRYLATLEALGLVTPRFPVTDPDRVSHSRLYALADGFLRFWFRYVFPFQPDLESGLDPRVVIENEIRPTLASHLAPTIEEIARAWVRRARLANATRVGAWWGPSLNELRRTKERSTEEIDIVGMRGKQVVLVGEVRWRSDPMDVGILGDLERYKLPALAQVQGVRIGHPVIVLVSRSGFTPGVLEAAQRQERIILVDIETMARHPATSAGA
;
A
#
# COMPACT_ATOMS: atom_id res chain seq x y z
N MET A 1 4.82 6.22 -32.26
CA MET A 1 5.36 5.67 -31.02
C MET A 1 6.62 6.43 -30.65
N THR A 2 6.57 7.24 -29.62
CA THR A 2 7.69 8.08 -29.17
C THR A 2 8.73 7.23 -28.42
N ALA A 3 10.02 7.40 -28.76
CA ALA A 3 11.18 6.65 -28.27
C ALA A 3 11.35 6.59 -26.72
N TYR A 4 10.61 7.36 -25.96
CA TYR A 4 10.61 7.35 -24.50
C TYR A 4 10.08 6.05 -23.83
N ALA A 5 9.48 5.13 -24.60
CA ALA A 5 8.85 3.94 -24.03
C ALA A 5 9.82 2.74 -23.82
N PHE A 6 10.96 2.71 -24.49
CA PHE A 6 11.81 1.50 -24.53
C PHE A 6 12.93 1.47 -23.47
N GLU A 7 13.54 2.61 -23.15
CA GLU A 7 14.57 2.65 -22.10
C GLU A 7 14.01 2.35 -20.71
N SER A 8 12.75 2.59 -20.52
CA SER A 8 12.09 2.48 -19.23
C SER A 8 11.68 1.05 -18.83
N ILE A 9 11.40 0.15 -19.80
CA ILE A 9 11.05 -1.26 -19.51
C ILE A 9 12.26 -2.00 -18.90
N ALA A 10 13.49 -1.64 -19.26
CA ALA A 10 14.70 -2.20 -18.67
C ALA A 10 14.86 -1.88 -17.17
N LEU A 11 14.17 -0.85 -16.67
CA LEU A 11 14.13 -0.46 -15.27
C LEU A 11 12.95 -1.05 -14.50
N PHE A 12 12.04 -1.76 -15.20
CA PHE A 12 10.93 -2.44 -14.55
C PHE A 12 11.47 -3.58 -13.67
N ARG A 13 11.20 -3.50 -12.39
CA ARG A 13 11.63 -4.47 -11.39
C ARG A 13 10.42 -5.06 -10.70
N ASP A 14 10.47 -6.40 -10.49
CA ASP A 14 9.43 -7.16 -9.81
C ASP A 14 8.08 -7.19 -10.56
N ARG A 15 6.98 -7.46 -9.86
CA ARG A 15 5.62 -7.68 -10.40
C ARG A 15 5.47 -8.99 -11.16
N GLU A 16 6.28 -10.00 -10.82
CA GLU A 16 6.21 -11.30 -11.49
C GLU A 16 4.85 -12.00 -11.27
N GLU A 17 4.26 -11.81 -10.08
CA GLU A 17 2.93 -12.37 -9.77
C GLU A 17 1.86 -11.70 -10.63
N GLU A 18 1.86 -10.37 -10.72
CA GLU A 18 0.92 -9.64 -11.56
C GLU A 18 1.13 -9.90 -13.03
N LEU A 19 2.38 -9.97 -13.51
CA LEU A 19 2.69 -10.32 -14.91
C LEU A 19 2.25 -11.76 -15.23
N THR A 20 2.44 -12.69 -14.30
CA THR A 20 1.98 -14.07 -14.46
C THR A 20 0.45 -14.14 -14.53
N ALA A 21 -0.24 -13.40 -13.64
CA ALA A 21 -1.69 -13.31 -13.67
C ALA A 21 -2.21 -12.71 -14.99
N LEU A 22 -1.55 -11.67 -15.50
CA LEU A 22 -1.85 -11.06 -16.81
C LEU A 22 -1.65 -12.04 -17.97
N ARG A 23 -0.55 -12.77 -17.99
CA ARG A 23 -0.27 -13.79 -19.02
C ARG A 23 -1.30 -14.92 -18.97
N THR A 24 -1.57 -15.46 -17.76
CA THR A 24 -2.57 -16.51 -17.58
C THR A 24 -3.95 -16.06 -18.07
N TRP A 25 -4.36 -14.84 -17.72
CA TRP A 25 -5.63 -14.27 -18.21
C TRP A 25 -5.62 -14.10 -19.73
N PHE A 26 -4.54 -13.59 -20.32
CA PHE A 26 -4.43 -13.37 -21.75
C PHE A 26 -4.51 -14.68 -22.54
N ASP A 27 -3.87 -15.73 -22.05
CA ASP A 27 -3.82 -17.05 -22.72
C ASP A 27 -5.10 -17.87 -22.54
N THR A 28 -5.94 -17.51 -21.55
CA THR A 28 -7.22 -18.21 -21.31
C THR A 28 -8.19 -17.94 -22.45
N SER A 29 -8.92 -18.97 -22.87
CA SER A 29 -9.95 -18.90 -23.91
C SER A 29 -11.28 -18.27 -23.44
N ASP A 30 -11.39 -17.80 -22.18
CA ASP A 30 -12.58 -17.14 -21.69
C ASP A 30 -12.70 -15.73 -22.30
N GLU A 31 -13.40 -15.69 -23.42
CA GLU A 31 -13.63 -14.48 -24.23
C GLU A 31 -14.54 -13.45 -23.52
N ARG A 32 -15.19 -13.87 -22.43
CA ARG A 32 -16.24 -13.07 -21.75
C ARG A 32 -15.72 -12.19 -20.65
N ARG A 33 -14.49 -12.40 -20.18
CA ARG A 33 -13.94 -11.63 -19.06
C ARG A 33 -12.84 -10.69 -19.51
N ALA A 34 -13.15 -9.42 -19.38
CA ALA A 34 -12.15 -8.36 -19.45
C ALA A 34 -11.34 -8.28 -18.13
N LEU A 35 -10.27 -7.49 -18.11
CA LEU A 35 -9.43 -7.30 -16.93
C LEU A 35 -9.50 -5.84 -16.44
N ALA A 36 -9.60 -5.64 -15.14
CA ALA A 36 -9.56 -4.31 -14.52
C ALA A 36 -8.31 -4.19 -13.64
N ILE A 37 -7.34 -3.39 -14.07
CA ILE A 37 -6.12 -3.09 -13.30
C ILE A 37 -6.33 -1.79 -12.55
N PHE A 38 -6.36 -1.82 -11.22
CA PHE A 38 -6.53 -0.60 -10.43
C PHE A 38 -5.63 -0.57 -9.19
N GLY A 39 -5.42 0.60 -8.68
CA GLY A 39 -4.53 0.85 -7.54
C GLY A 39 -4.18 2.32 -7.46
N ARG A 40 -3.55 2.72 -6.38
CA ARG A 40 -3.19 4.12 -6.14
C ARG A 40 -2.40 4.73 -7.31
N ARG A 41 -2.53 6.05 -7.46
CA ARG A 41 -1.69 6.79 -8.38
C ARG A 41 -0.21 6.54 -8.07
N ARG A 42 0.62 6.39 -9.12
CA ARG A 42 2.08 6.13 -9.02
C ARG A 42 2.49 4.76 -8.48
N VAL A 43 1.54 3.83 -8.29
CA VAL A 43 1.84 2.44 -7.89
C VAL A 43 2.47 1.59 -9.00
N GLY A 44 2.57 2.14 -10.22
CA GLY A 44 3.20 1.46 -11.35
C GLY A 44 2.26 0.74 -12.31
N LYS A 45 0.94 1.03 -12.30
CA LYS A 45 -0.04 0.41 -13.23
C LYS A 45 0.36 0.55 -14.70
N SER A 46 0.69 1.78 -15.12
CA SER A 46 1.02 2.05 -16.53
C SER A 46 2.34 1.38 -16.95
N TRP A 47 3.26 1.17 -16.03
CA TRP A 47 4.47 0.38 -16.27
C TRP A 47 4.14 -1.10 -16.39
N LEU A 48 3.29 -1.63 -15.51
CA LEU A 48 2.88 -3.03 -15.51
C LEU A 48 2.22 -3.42 -16.83
N PHE A 49 1.20 -2.67 -17.26
CA PHE A 49 0.51 -3.03 -18.50
C PHE A 49 1.38 -2.79 -19.75
N ARG A 50 2.28 -1.80 -19.74
CA ARG A 50 3.23 -1.60 -20.85
C ARG A 50 4.27 -2.71 -20.92
N ALA A 51 4.80 -3.15 -19.78
CA ALA A 51 5.69 -4.30 -19.72
C ALA A 51 4.99 -5.59 -20.21
N PHE A 52 3.73 -5.76 -19.83
CA PHE A 52 2.91 -6.87 -20.30
C PHE A 52 2.63 -6.80 -21.82
N ALA A 53 2.28 -5.62 -22.34
CA ALA A 53 1.97 -5.41 -23.76
C ALA A 53 3.20 -5.47 -24.67
N HIS A 54 4.41 -5.48 -24.09
CA HIS A 54 5.64 -5.54 -24.86
C HIS A 54 5.73 -6.85 -25.68
N GLY A 55 5.84 -6.72 -27.00
CA GLY A 55 5.86 -7.85 -27.92
C GLY A 55 4.49 -8.41 -28.31
N LEU A 56 3.38 -7.83 -27.80
CA LEU A 56 2.02 -8.15 -28.20
C LEU A 56 1.48 -7.10 -29.19
N GLU A 57 0.55 -7.52 -30.03
CA GLU A 57 -0.26 -6.60 -30.83
C GLU A 57 -1.28 -5.91 -29.93
N ALA A 58 -1.03 -4.64 -29.57
CA ALA A 58 -1.80 -3.92 -28.57
C ALA A 58 -2.15 -2.50 -29.01
N ASP A 59 -3.40 -2.10 -28.79
CA ASP A 59 -3.87 -0.73 -28.92
C ASP A 59 -4.05 -0.12 -27.52
N ILE A 60 -3.36 0.99 -27.22
CA ILE A 60 -3.40 1.64 -25.91
C ILE A 60 -4.07 3.01 -26.03
N PHE A 61 -5.16 3.19 -25.32
CA PHE A 61 -5.93 4.42 -25.25
C PHE A 61 -5.77 5.04 -23.86
N VAL A 62 -5.48 6.34 -23.81
CA VAL A 62 -5.38 7.08 -22.54
C VAL A 62 -6.56 8.03 -22.45
N ALA A 63 -7.49 7.72 -21.54
CA ALA A 63 -8.62 8.61 -21.27
C ALA A 63 -8.14 9.83 -20.47
N THR A 64 -8.58 11.01 -20.90
CA THR A 64 -8.16 12.30 -20.33
C THR A 64 -9.35 13.04 -19.72
N THR A 65 -9.11 14.22 -19.16
CA THR A 65 -10.18 15.09 -18.63
C THR A 65 -10.86 15.97 -19.69
N ARG A 66 -10.56 15.74 -20.98
CA ARG A 66 -11.19 16.43 -22.09
C ARG A 66 -12.64 15.94 -22.29
N ASP A 67 -13.40 16.67 -23.09
CA ASP A 67 -14.74 16.22 -23.48
C ASP A 67 -14.71 14.91 -24.30
N LEU A 68 -15.88 14.29 -24.46
CA LEU A 68 -15.99 12.98 -25.09
C LEU A 68 -15.58 13.03 -26.57
N ALA A 69 -15.96 14.09 -27.31
CA ALA A 69 -15.68 14.20 -28.74
C ALA A 69 -14.17 14.28 -29.01
N ASP A 70 -13.44 15.08 -28.22
CA ASP A 70 -11.97 15.19 -28.29
C ASP A 70 -11.28 13.87 -27.96
N GLN A 71 -11.81 13.13 -26.97
CA GLN A 71 -11.25 11.82 -26.61
C GLN A 71 -11.48 10.80 -27.73
N LEU A 72 -12.69 10.71 -28.28
CA LEU A 72 -13.01 9.82 -29.40
C LEU A 72 -12.19 10.17 -30.65
N ALA A 73 -12.00 11.46 -30.93
CA ALA A 73 -11.13 11.90 -31.99
C ALA A 73 -9.67 11.43 -31.80
N THR A 74 -9.15 11.49 -30.57
CA THR A 74 -7.83 10.95 -30.22
C THR A 74 -7.78 9.44 -30.41
N PHE A 75 -8.81 8.71 -29.95
CA PHE A 75 -8.90 7.25 -30.09
C PHE A 75 -9.00 6.81 -31.56
N ALA A 76 -9.73 7.55 -32.38
CA ALA A 76 -9.78 7.32 -33.82
C ALA A 76 -8.38 7.41 -34.47
N GLY A 77 -7.53 8.35 -34.00
CA GLY A 77 -6.13 8.44 -34.44
C GLY A 77 -5.27 7.23 -34.06
N VAL A 78 -5.51 6.62 -32.88
CA VAL A 78 -4.83 5.36 -32.49
C VAL A 78 -5.27 4.20 -33.37
N LEU A 79 -6.53 4.22 -33.82
CA LEU A 79 -7.13 3.18 -34.67
C LEU A 79 -6.91 3.39 -36.16
N GLU A 80 -6.26 4.47 -36.57
CA GLU A 80 -5.96 4.72 -37.98
C GLU A 80 -5.08 3.58 -38.56
N ARG A 81 -5.48 3.06 -39.71
CA ARG A 81 -4.76 2.02 -40.47
C ARG A 81 -4.77 2.39 -41.96
N ASP A 82 -3.66 2.25 -42.60
CA ASP A 82 -3.48 2.50 -44.05
C ASP A 82 -3.97 3.90 -44.49
N GLY A 83 -3.87 4.89 -43.59
CA GLY A 83 -4.34 6.26 -43.82
C GLY A 83 -5.85 6.45 -43.63
N GLU A 84 -6.59 5.40 -43.29
CA GLU A 84 -8.01 5.50 -42.99
C GLU A 84 -8.25 5.63 -41.47
N ARG A 85 -8.85 6.73 -41.09
CA ARG A 85 -9.23 7.05 -39.76
C ARG A 85 -10.72 6.72 -39.53
N PRO A 86 -11.09 5.83 -38.58
CA PRO A 86 -12.47 5.48 -38.35
C PRO A 86 -13.26 6.67 -37.81
N ASP A 87 -14.53 6.76 -38.20
CA ASP A 87 -15.51 7.64 -37.58
C ASP A 87 -16.02 7.01 -36.28
N LEU A 88 -15.89 7.75 -35.17
CA LEU A 88 -16.33 7.34 -33.84
C LEU A 88 -17.30 8.37 -33.29
N PRO A 89 -18.58 8.31 -33.66
CA PRO A 89 -19.56 9.30 -33.24
C PRO A 89 -19.88 9.23 -31.73
N ASP A 90 -19.73 8.06 -31.13
CA ASP A 90 -19.99 7.80 -29.71
C ASP A 90 -19.13 6.64 -29.16
N VAL A 91 -19.28 6.40 -27.86
CA VAL A 91 -18.56 5.34 -27.13
C VAL A 91 -19.00 3.94 -27.57
N GLU A 92 -20.28 3.78 -27.96
CA GLU A 92 -20.80 2.48 -28.45
C GLU A 92 -20.09 2.10 -29.76
N ALA A 93 -20.01 3.02 -30.71
CA ALA A 93 -19.31 2.82 -31.98
C ALA A 93 -17.82 2.47 -31.75
N PHE A 94 -17.16 3.14 -30.80
CA PHE A 94 -15.79 2.84 -30.43
C PHE A 94 -15.62 1.38 -29.94
N PHE A 95 -16.41 0.94 -28.97
CA PHE A 95 -16.29 -0.44 -28.44
C PHE A 95 -16.69 -1.47 -29.51
N ARG A 96 -17.75 -1.24 -30.28
CA ARG A 96 -18.13 -2.15 -31.37
C ARG A 96 -16.99 -2.34 -32.38
N LEU A 97 -16.32 -1.26 -32.75
CA LEU A 97 -15.18 -1.32 -33.68
C LEU A 97 -14.06 -2.18 -33.10
N LEU A 98 -13.73 -2.04 -31.80
CA LEU A 98 -12.68 -2.85 -31.15
C LEU A 98 -13.03 -4.35 -31.20
N TYR A 99 -14.26 -4.73 -30.85
CA TYR A 99 -14.71 -6.12 -30.88
C TYR A 99 -14.69 -6.70 -32.30
N ARG A 100 -15.11 -5.93 -33.29
CA ARG A 100 -15.12 -6.36 -34.71
C ARG A 100 -13.71 -6.55 -35.25
N ARG A 101 -12.79 -5.64 -34.94
CA ARG A 101 -11.38 -5.77 -35.37
C ARG A 101 -10.67 -6.97 -34.77
N ALA A 102 -11.13 -7.43 -33.63
CA ALA A 102 -10.56 -8.60 -32.95
C ALA A 102 -11.19 -9.95 -33.41
N ARG A 103 -12.03 -9.99 -34.44
CA ARG A 103 -12.60 -11.25 -34.95
C ARG A 103 -11.60 -12.11 -35.69
N GLU A 104 -10.66 -11.47 -36.38
CA GLU A 104 -9.66 -12.16 -37.23
C GLU A 104 -8.44 -12.64 -36.46
N SER A 105 -8.04 -11.86 -35.44
CA SER A 105 -6.87 -12.17 -34.61
C SER A 105 -7.08 -11.76 -33.16
N ARG A 106 -6.36 -12.39 -32.25
CA ARG A 106 -6.35 -11.97 -30.85
C ARG A 106 -5.70 -10.60 -30.74
N ARG A 107 -6.42 -9.66 -30.15
CA ARG A 107 -5.99 -8.26 -30.00
C ARG A 107 -6.09 -7.82 -28.56
N LEU A 108 -5.00 -7.25 -28.03
CA LEU A 108 -4.97 -6.62 -26.71
C LEU A 108 -5.38 -5.15 -26.84
N VAL A 109 -6.38 -4.74 -26.10
CA VAL A 109 -6.80 -3.34 -25.99
C VAL A 109 -6.69 -2.90 -24.54
N ILE A 110 -6.04 -1.78 -24.30
CA ILE A 110 -5.86 -1.20 -22.96
C ILE A 110 -6.45 0.21 -22.94
N ILE A 111 -7.39 0.45 -22.03
CA ILE A 111 -7.95 1.78 -21.77
C ILE A 111 -7.40 2.25 -20.42
N ASP A 112 -6.41 3.13 -20.46
CA ASP A 112 -5.78 3.70 -19.28
C ASP A 112 -6.62 4.86 -18.73
N GLU A 113 -6.79 4.93 -17.40
CA GLU A 113 -7.58 5.92 -16.67
C GLU A 113 -9.07 5.97 -17.09
N LEU A 114 -9.73 4.80 -17.16
CA LEU A 114 -11.18 4.67 -17.42
C LEU A 114 -12.06 5.62 -16.58
N PRO A 115 -11.75 5.95 -15.31
CA PRO A 115 -12.47 6.96 -14.55
C PRO A 115 -12.66 8.31 -15.25
N ASN A 116 -11.73 8.73 -16.11
CA ASN A 116 -11.86 9.97 -16.86
C ASN A 116 -12.95 9.87 -17.95
N LEU A 117 -13.06 8.72 -18.59
CA LEU A 117 -14.11 8.48 -19.58
C LEU A 117 -15.50 8.38 -18.90
N LEU A 118 -15.57 7.75 -17.71
CA LEU A 118 -16.81 7.67 -16.91
C LEU A 118 -17.34 9.03 -16.44
N ARG A 119 -16.46 10.03 -16.28
CA ARG A 119 -16.88 11.39 -15.89
C ARG A 119 -17.65 12.10 -16.99
N VAL A 120 -17.32 11.86 -18.25
CA VAL A 120 -17.92 12.51 -19.42
C VAL A 120 -19.02 11.67 -20.04
N GLU A 121 -18.98 10.33 -19.87
CA GLU A 121 -20.00 9.40 -20.32
C GLU A 121 -20.48 8.50 -19.16
N ARG A 122 -21.53 8.92 -18.48
CA ARG A 122 -22.05 8.20 -17.31
C ARG A 122 -22.74 6.88 -17.68
N ALA A 123 -23.24 6.76 -18.91
CA ALA A 123 -23.88 5.54 -19.41
C ALA A 123 -22.86 4.47 -19.84
N LEU A 124 -21.56 4.79 -19.83
CA LEU A 124 -20.49 3.89 -20.26
C LEU A 124 -20.60 2.45 -19.73
N PRO A 125 -20.92 2.19 -18.44
CA PRO A 125 -21.03 0.81 -17.94
C PRO A 125 -22.11 0.01 -18.65
N SER A 126 -23.26 0.63 -18.86
CA SER A 126 -24.39 -0.01 -19.55
C SER A 126 -24.15 -0.18 -21.05
N ILE A 127 -23.52 0.80 -21.67
CA ILE A 127 -23.11 0.74 -23.08
C ILE A 127 -22.10 -0.39 -23.29
N LEU A 128 -21.08 -0.44 -22.44
CA LEU A 128 -20.05 -1.48 -22.53
C LEU A 128 -20.62 -2.87 -22.30
N LEU A 129 -21.51 -3.05 -21.29
CA LEU A 129 -22.21 -4.32 -21.07
C LEU A 129 -22.97 -4.76 -22.33
N LYS A 130 -23.79 -3.87 -22.90
CA LYS A 130 -24.55 -4.14 -24.12
C LYS A 130 -23.64 -4.62 -25.26
N VAL A 131 -22.56 -3.88 -25.52
CA VAL A 131 -21.62 -4.25 -26.58
C VAL A 131 -20.93 -5.58 -26.30
N MET A 132 -20.53 -5.84 -25.05
CA MET A 132 -19.96 -7.14 -24.66
C MET A 132 -20.93 -8.29 -24.90
N GLU A 133 -22.21 -8.12 -24.60
CA GLU A 133 -23.23 -9.15 -24.83
C GLU A 133 -23.51 -9.42 -26.32
N GLU A 134 -23.46 -8.38 -27.14
CA GLU A 134 -23.77 -8.47 -28.56
C GLU A 134 -22.55 -8.89 -29.44
N GLU A 135 -21.34 -8.46 -29.09
CA GLU A 135 -20.16 -8.59 -29.97
C GLU A 135 -19.07 -9.55 -29.42
N ALA A 136 -19.12 -9.97 -28.13
CA ALA A 136 -18.05 -10.81 -27.60
C ALA A 136 -18.03 -12.22 -28.24
N ALA A 137 -19.19 -12.75 -28.63
CA ALA A 137 -19.23 -14.03 -29.31
C ALA A 137 -18.52 -13.96 -30.67
N GLY A 138 -17.45 -14.72 -30.82
CA GLY A 138 -16.60 -14.75 -32.03
C GLY A 138 -15.61 -13.60 -32.13
N SER A 139 -15.36 -12.85 -31.06
CA SER A 139 -14.29 -11.87 -30.98
C SER A 139 -13.16 -12.37 -30.05
N ASN A 140 -11.93 -12.22 -30.46
CA ASN A 140 -10.73 -12.53 -29.67
C ASN A 140 -10.18 -11.27 -28.96
N LEU A 141 -11.05 -10.31 -28.61
CA LEU A 141 -10.67 -9.10 -27.91
C LEU A 141 -10.28 -9.42 -26.47
N LYS A 142 -9.09 -9.00 -26.08
CA LYS A 142 -8.60 -8.96 -24.69
C LYS A 142 -8.62 -7.51 -24.22
N LEU A 143 -9.68 -7.15 -23.50
CA LEU A 143 -9.88 -5.79 -23.01
C LEU A 143 -9.32 -5.64 -21.59
N VAL A 144 -8.42 -4.68 -21.41
CA VAL A 144 -7.90 -4.22 -20.12
C VAL A 144 -8.36 -2.80 -19.88
N VAL A 145 -8.93 -2.53 -18.73
CA VAL A 145 -9.20 -1.16 -18.27
C VAL A 145 -8.37 -0.85 -17.06
N THR A 146 -7.88 0.37 -16.93
CA THR A 146 -7.14 0.78 -15.74
C THR A 146 -7.76 1.98 -15.04
N GLY A 147 -7.45 2.16 -13.77
CA GLY A 147 -7.87 3.33 -13.03
C GLY A 147 -7.08 3.55 -11.75
N SER A 148 -6.80 4.84 -11.45
CA SER A 148 -6.12 5.22 -10.22
C SER A 148 -7.10 5.47 -9.06
N HIS A 149 -8.37 5.70 -9.32
CA HIS A 149 -9.39 5.95 -8.31
C HIS A 149 -9.99 4.62 -7.80
N ILE A 150 -9.36 4.03 -6.75
CA ILE A 150 -9.70 2.69 -6.23
C ILE A 150 -11.19 2.54 -5.95
N GLY A 151 -11.77 3.45 -5.17
CA GLY A 151 -13.18 3.35 -4.77
C GLY A 151 -14.18 3.48 -5.93
N MET A 152 -13.81 4.18 -7.03
CA MET A 152 -14.63 4.22 -8.24
C MET A 152 -14.53 2.89 -9.01
N MET A 153 -13.32 2.36 -9.14
CA MET A 153 -13.11 1.07 -9.82
C MET A 153 -13.78 -0.08 -9.08
N GLU A 154 -13.67 -0.15 -7.75
CA GLU A 154 -14.34 -1.16 -6.94
C GLU A 154 -15.88 -1.08 -7.07
N ARG A 155 -16.43 0.13 -7.06
CA ARG A 155 -17.89 0.32 -7.27
C ARG A 155 -18.35 -0.10 -8.67
N LEU A 156 -17.55 0.20 -9.70
CA LEU A 156 -17.89 -0.13 -11.09
C LEU A 156 -18.13 -1.63 -11.31
N PHE A 157 -17.48 -2.48 -10.51
CA PHE A 157 -17.55 -3.93 -10.60
C PHE A 157 -18.30 -4.59 -9.43
N ALA A 158 -18.97 -3.80 -8.57
CA ALA A 158 -19.72 -4.32 -7.43
C ALA A 158 -20.97 -5.13 -7.88
N GLU A 159 -21.48 -5.98 -6.98
CA GLU A 159 -22.55 -6.96 -7.24
C GLU A 159 -23.81 -6.44 -7.97
N ARG A 160 -24.14 -5.16 -7.81
CA ARG A 160 -25.36 -4.56 -8.39
C ARG A 160 -25.12 -3.69 -9.62
N GLU A 161 -23.88 -3.62 -10.06
CA GLU A 161 -23.47 -2.79 -11.18
C GLU A 161 -23.49 -3.56 -12.50
N PRO A 162 -23.73 -2.88 -13.64
CA PRO A 162 -23.85 -3.52 -14.96
C PRO A 162 -22.63 -4.40 -15.33
N LEU A 163 -21.44 -4.03 -14.91
CA LEU A 163 -20.20 -4.73 -15.26
C LEU A 163 -19.78 -5.80 -14.23
N HIS A 164 -20.66 -6.12 -13.28
CA HIS A 164 -20.41 -7.21 -12.34
C HIS A 164 -20.14 -8.53 -13.09
N ASP A 165 -19.16 -9.31 -12.63
CA ASP A 165 -18.71 -10.56 -13.25
C ASP A 165 -18.19 -10.48 -14.70
N ARG A 166 -18.18 -9.27 -15.31
CA ARG A 166 -17.63 -9.07 -16.66
C ARG A 166 -16.12 -8.77 -16.63
N PHE A 167 -15.60 -8.37 -15.49
CA PHE A 167 -14.21 -8.03 -15.31
C PHE A 167 -13.56 -8.87 -14.20
N GLN A 168 -12.34 -9.34 -14.46
CA GLN A 168 -11.47 -9.88 -13.43
C GLN A 168 -10.69 -8.72 -12.79
N PRO A 169 -10.81 -8.48 -11.48
CA PRO A 169 -10.08 -7.40 -10.83
C PRO A 169 -8.62 -7.81 -10.56
N LEU A 170 -7.68 -6.94 -10.91
CA LEU A 170 -6.27 -7.01 -10.54
C LEU A 170 -5.88 -5.74 -9.80
N ARG A 171 -5.82 -5.82 -8.47
CA ARG A 171 -5.43 -4.69 -7.63
C ARG A 171 -3.92 -4.64 -7.50
N VAL A 172 -3.29 -3.62 -8.08
CA VAL A 172 -1.86 -3.34 -7.93
C VAL A 172 -1.63 -2.63 -6.60
N ARG A 173 -0.83 -3.25 -5.73
CA ARG A 173 -0.49 -2.73 -4.42
C ARG A 173 0.88 -2.05 -4.43
N PRO A 174 1.17 -1.13 -3.50
CA PRO A 174 2.53 -0.72 -3.24
C PRO A 174 3.41 -1.93 -2.95
N PHE A 175 4.68 -1.84 -3.28
CA PHE A 175 5.66 -2.88 -2.95
C PHE A 175 5.70 -3.14 -1.46
N ASP A 176 5.87 -4.39 -1.08
CA ASP A 176 6.30 -4.70 0.27
C ASP A 176 7.82 -4.43 0.43
N PHE A 177 8.35 -4.68 1.62
CA PHE A 177 9.76 -4.36 1.89
C PHE A 177 10.73 -5.14 1.00
N TRP A 178 10.48 -6.43 0.76
CA TRP A 178 11.41 -7.27 -0.01
C TRP A 178 11.32 -7.00 -1.51
N GLU A 179 10.14 -6.67 -2.01
CA GLU A 179 9.94 -6.15 -3.37
C GLU A 179 10.64 -4.78 -3.55
N ALA A 180 10.48 -3.89 -2.56
CA ALA A 180 11.11 -2.57 -2.57
C ALA A 180 12.65 -2.64 -2.61
N ARG A 181 13.26 -3.67 -2.02
CA ARG A 181 14.71 -3.89 -2.08
C ARG A 181 15.22 -4.01 -3.52
N LEU A 182 14.45 -4.61 -4.42
CA LEU A 182 14.84 -4.74 -5.83
C LEU A 182 15.01 -3.36 -6.51
N VAL A 183 14.26 -2.36 -6.03
CA VAL A 183 14.36 -0.97 -6.50
C VAL A 183 15.46 -0.21 -5.75
N LEU A 184 15.53 -0.37 -4.42
CA LEU A 184 16.51 0.32 -3.56
C LEU A 184 17.94 -0.14 -3.78
N GLY A 185 18.12 -1.33 -4.36
CA GLY A 185 19.44 -1.97 -4.58
C GLY A 185 20.03 -2.62 -3.33
N GLU A 186 21.27 -3.07 -3.42
CA GLU A 186 21.99 -3.74 -2.35
C GLU A 186 22.47 -2.74 -1.27
N GLY A 187 22.61 -3.22 -0.04
CA GLY A 187 23.14 -2.43 1.07
C GLY A 187 22.80 -2.98 2.45
N PRO A 188 23.29 -2.34 3.51
CA PRO A 188 22.98 -2.71 4.88
C PRO A 188 21.47 -2.70 5.15
N GLY A 189 21.01 -3.69 5.94
CA GLY A 189 19.59 -3.82 6.28
C GLY A 189 19.02 -2.57 6.91
N GLU A 190 19.78 -1.90 7.78
CA GLU A 190 19.34 -0.64 8.40
C GLU A 190 19.04 0.46 7.37
N ARG A 191 19.92 0.63 6.37
CA ARG A 191 19.70 1.60 5.29
C ARG A 191 18.43 1.29 4.48
N LEU A 192 18.25 0.03 4.12
CA LEU A 192 17.09 -0.42 3.33
C LEU A 192 15.78 -0.26 4.10
N LEU A 193 15.77 -0.65 5.38
CA LEU A 193 14.63 -0.50 6.28
C LEU A 193 14.29 0.98 6.52
N THR A 194 15.31 1.83 6.68
CA THR A 194 15.12 3.28 6.81
C THR A 194 14.52 3.87 5.53
N ALA A 195 15.10 3.57 4.37
CA ALA A 195 14.59 4.04 3.07
C ALA A 195 13.12 3.65 2.86
N PHE A 196 12.80 2.37 3.08
CA PHE A 196 11.42 1.89 2.99
C PHE A 196 10.50 2.53 4.03
N GLY A 197 10.98 2.72 5.25
CA GLY A 197 10.20 3.32 6.34
C GLY A 197 9.77 4.76 6.09
N ILE A 198 10.60 5.55 5.38
CA ILE A 198 10.31 6.95 5.05
C ILE A 198 9.63 7.13 3.68
N ALA A 199 9.92 6.25 2.70
CA ALA A 199 9.35 6.34 1.36
C ALA A 199 8.08 5.48 1.17
N GLY A 200 7.90 4.42 2.00
CA GLY A 200 6.88 3.40 1.76
C GLY A 200 7.18 2.53 0.54
N GLY A 201 6.17 1.82 0.06
CA GLY A 201 6.29 0.88 -1.07
C GLY A 201 5.95 1.47 -2.43
N MET A 202 5.87 2.79 -2.58
CA MET A 202 5.54 3.39 -3.87
C MET A 202 6.77 3.45 -4.78
N PRO A 203 6.75 2.78 -5.96
CA PRO A 203 7.92 2.67 -6.85
C PRO A 203 8.60 4.01 -7.15
N ARG A 204 7.79 5.07 -7.34
CA ARG A 204 8.31 6.40 -7.63
C ARG A 204 9.22 6.94 -6.51
N TYR A 205 8.79 6.80 -5.25
CA TYR A 205 9.58 7.34 -4.13
C TYR A 205 10.79 6.47 -3.83
N LEU A 206 10.66 5.15 -4.00
CA LEU A 206 11.77 4.22 -3.87
C LEU A 206 12.86 4.48 -4.91
N ALA A 207 12.50 4.76 -6.15
CA ALA A 207 13.44 5.08 -7.21
C ALA A 207 14.28 6.34 -6.91
N GLU A 208 13.71 7.34 -6.24
CA GLU A 208 14.45 8.54 -5.81
C GLU A 208 15.49 8.24 -4.71
N LEU A 209 15.30 7.16 -3.97
CA LEU A 209 16.20 6.73 -2.89
C LEU A 209 17.15 5.58 -3.29
N ALA A 210 17.03 5.10 -4.53
CA ALA A 210 17.86 4.01 -5.03
C ALA A 210 19.35 4.39 -4.96
N GLY A 211 20.17 3.54 -4.30
CA GLY A 211 21.60 3.75 -4.16
C GLY A 211 22.02 4.89 -3.22
N ALA A 212 21.08 5.61 -2.58
CA ALA A 212 21.44 6.68 -1.65
C ALA A 212 22.07 6.12 -0.35
N ASP A 213 23.25 6.60 0.02
CA ASP A 213 23.94 6.20 1.27
C ASP A 213 23.16 6.68 2.50
N ASP A 214 22.64 7.91 2.48
CA ASP A 214 21.76 8.47 3.49
C ASP A 214 20.36 8.73 2.89
N PRO A 215 19.42 7.78 3.03
CA PRO A 215 18.07 7.93 2.50
C PRO A 215 17.32 9.12 3.11
N VAL A 216 17.62 9.47 4.37
CA VAL A 216 16.96 10.60 5.06
C VAL A 216 17.38 11.91 4.44
N ALA A 217 18.69 12.12 4.27
CA ALA A 217 19.21 13.32 3.63
C ALA A 217 18.68 13.44 2.18
N ARG A 218 18.66 12.33 1.44
CA ARG A 218 18.14 12.32 0.05
C ARG A 218 16.66 12.66 -0.04
N LEU A 219 15.82 12.05 0.81
CA LEU A 219 14.40 12.37 0.81
C LEU A 219 14.14 13.81 1.26
N ALA A 220 14.89 14.29 2.25
CA ALA A 220 14.79 15.65 2.74
C ALA A 220 15.16 16.69 1.67
N GLU A 221 16.20 16.43 0.86
CA GLU A 221 16.55 17.26 -0.30
C GLU A 221 15.37 17.43 -1.28
N LEU A 222 14.64 16.34 -1.53
CA LEU A 222 13.51 16.33 -2.46
C LEU A 222 12.21 16.91 -1.88
N ALA A 223 12.01 16.77 -0.57
CA ALA A 223 10.73 17.05 0.08
C ALA A 223 10.75 18.33 0.95
N LEU A 224 11.90 18.78 1.45
CA LEU A 224 12.04 20.02 2.24
C LEU A 224 12.50 21.23 1.39
N ASN A 225 12.99 21.00 0.18
CA ASN A 225 13.31 22.09 -0.74
C ASN A 225 12.05 22.53 -1.47
N PRO A 226 11.66 23.83 -1.45
CA PRO A 226 10.51 24.33 -2.19
C PRO A 226 10.54 24.06 -3.70
N LEU A 227 11.75 23.91 -4.29
CA LEU A 227 11.94 23.53 -5.68
C LEU A 227 12.07 22.00 -5.88
N GLY A 228 12.01 21.23 -4.80
CA GLY A 228 12.14 19.78 -4.82
C GLY A 228 10.91 19.07 -5.39
N ALA A 229 11.14 17.96 -6.08
CA ALA A 229 10.12 17.21 -6.80
C ALA A 229 9.02 16.61 -5.90
N LEU A 230 9.24 16.56 -4.58
CA LEU A 230 8.32 15.96 -3.62
C LEU A 230 7.78 16.97 -2.58
N PHE A 231 8.14 18.25 -2.70
CA PHE A 231 7.71 19.29 -1.76
C PHE A 231 6.18 19.43 -1.71
N ASP A 232 5.53 19.53 -2.86
CA ASP A 232 4.07 19.66 -2.98
C ASP A 232 3.35 18.39 -3.43
N GLU A 233 4.05 17.26 -3.44
CA GLU A 233 3.54 15.99 -3.95
C GLU A 233 2.20 15.55 -3.35
N PRO A 234 1.98 15.56 -2.01
CA PRO A 234 0.71 15.17 -1.43
C PRO A 234 -0.42 16.15 -1.79
N ARG A 235 -0.13 17.45 -1.93
CA ARG A 235 -1.12 18.43 -2.39
C ARG A 235 -1.59 18.14 -3.82
N ALA A 236 -0.63 17.84 -4.70
CA ALA A 236 -0.94 17.49 -6.08
C ALA A 236 -1.78 16.21 -6.21
N ILE A 237 -1.51 15.19 -5.39
CA ILE A 237 -2.28 13.94 -5.38
C ILE A 237 -3.69 14.18 -4.82
N LEU A 238 -3.80 14.82 -3.65
CA LEU A 238 -5.07 14.99 -2.95
C LEU A 238 -5.99 15.99 -3.66
N GLY A 239 -5.42 17.07 -4.24
CA GLY A 239 -6.19 18.07 -4.97
C GLY A 239 -6.84 17.55 -6.26
N GLN A 240 -6.35 16.45 -6.82
CA GLN A 240 -6.95 15.80 -8.00
C GLN A 240 -8.06 14.80 -7.64
N GLU A 241 -8.10 14.32 -6.42
CA GLU A 241 -8.99 13.26 -5.98
C GLU A 241 -10.08 13.75 -5.01
N LEU A 242 -9.92 14.94 -4.41
CA LEU A 242 -10.77 15.45 -3.33
C LEU A 242 -11.29 16.87 -3.63
N GLU A 243 -12.60 17.07 -3.46
CA GLU A 243 -13.24 18.38 -3.68
C GLU A 243 -12.94 19.42 -2.59
N ALA A 244 -12.67 18.97 -1.35
CA ALA A 244 -12.37 19.84 -0.20
C ALA A 244 -11.11 19.37 0.54
N PRO A 245 -9.90 19.55 -0.04
CA PRO A 245 -8.69 18.94 0.48
C PRO A 245 -8.29 19.36 1.90
N ALA A 246 -8.64 20.57 2.36
CA ALA A 246 -8.22 21.10 3.65
C ALA A 246 -8.63 20.22 4.85
N VAL A 247 -9.85 19.67 4.85
CA VAL A 247 -10.32 18.78 5.93
C VAL A 247 -9.55 17.46 5.93
N TYR A 248 -9.29 16.93 4.75
CA TYR A 248 -8.50 15.69 4.62
C TYR A 248 -7.05 15.89 5.05
N PHE A 249 -6.46 17.06 4.77
CA PHE A 249 -5.12 17.41 5.28
C PHE A 249 -5.08 17.40 6.81
N SER A 250 -6.10 17.96 7.48
CA SER A 250 -6.19 17.95 8.94
C SER A 250 -6.26 16.52 9.51
N LEU A 251 -7.02 15.63 8.87
CA LEU A 251 -7.12 14.21 9.28
C LEU A 251 -5.81 13.45 9.04
N LEU A 252 -5.17 13.63 7.88
CA LEU A 252 -3.91 12.98 7.54
C LEU A 252 -2.78 13.47 8.46
N SER A 253 -2.75 14.78 8.77
CA SER A 253 -1.82 15.36 9.74
C SER A 253 -2.02 14.77 11.15
N ALA A 254 -3.28 14.60 11.59
CA ALA A 254 -3.59 13.96 12.86
C ALA A 254 -3.09 12.50 12.97
N LEU A 255 -3.01 11.80 11.83
CA LEU A 255 -2.52 10.42 11.73
C LEU A 255 -1.00 10.32 11.53
N ALA A 256 -0.32 11.42 11.20
CA ALA A 256 1.12 11.41 10.93
C ALA A 256 1.96 11.09 12.18
N ALA A 257 1.44 11.39 13.38
CA ALA A 257 2.07 11.06 14.64
C ALA A 257 2.02 9.55 14.99
N GLY A 258 1.19 8.78 14.30
CA GLY A 258 1.01 7.34 14.49
C GLY A 258 -0.45 6.89 14.41
N PRO A 259 -0.70 5.59 14.50
CA PRO A 259 -2.05 5.04 14.51
C PRO A 259 -2.88 5.64 15.64
N ALA A 260 -4.14 6.00 15.37
CA ALA A 260 -5.01 6.64 16.34
C ALA A 260 -6.46 6.12 16.23
N GLY A 261 -7.14 6.08 17.36
CA GLY A 261 -8.57 5.80 17.44
C GLY A 261 -9.42 7.00 17.03
N TYR A 262 -10.68 6.75 16.72
CA TYR A 262 -11.63 7.75 16.23
C TYR A 262 -11.65 9.06 17.06
N GLY A 263 -11.79 8.91 18.40
CA GLY A 263 -11.84 10.07 19.30
C GLY A 263 -10.53 10.88 19.35
N GLU A 264 -9.39 10.22 19.18
CA GLU A 264 -8.10 10.89 19.14
C GLU A 264 -7.88 11.64 17.82
N ILE A 265 -8.28 11.02 16.70
CA ILE A 265 -8.28 11.68 15.39
C ILE A 265 -9.13 12.95 15.42
N GLN A 266 -10.34 12.84 15.98
CA GLN A 266 -11.25 13.97 16.12
C GLN A 266 -10.61 15.13 16.93
N LYS A 267 -10.02 14.81 18.09
CA LYS A 267 -9.36 15.81 18.93
C LYS A 267 -8.19 16.51 18.22
N ARG A 268 -7.35 15.74 17.53
CA ARG A 268 -6.16 16.27 16.84
C ARG A 268 -6.52 17.04 15.57
N SER A 269 -7.47 16.55 14.77
CA SER A 269 -7.87 17.17 13.50
C SER A 269 -8.83 18.35 13.68
N ARG A 270 -9.50 18.46 14.83
CA ARG A 270 -10.58 19.44 15.10
C ARG A 270 -11.76 19.35 14.12
N VAL A 271 -11.92 18.22 13.45
CA VAL A 271 -13.06 17.94 12.56
C VAL A 271 -14.26 17.53 13.41
N ASP A 272 -15.46 17.95 13.01
CA ASP A 272 -16.70 17.58 13.70
C ASP A 272 -16.84 16.06 13.81
N TYR A 273 -17.23 15.57 14.99
CA TYR A 273 -17.27 14.15 15.31
C TYR A 273 -18.12 13.33 14.32
N ASP A 274 -19.28 13.82 13.95
CA ASP A 274 -20.23 13.19 13.02
C ASP A 274 -19.71 13.11 11.58
N LYS A 275 -18.73 13.93 11.22
CA LYS A 275 -18.14 14.01 9.86
C LYS A 275 -16.88 13.17 9.70
N VAL A 276 -16.12 12.91 10.80
CA VAL A 276 -14.84 12.19 10.76
C VAL A 276 -14.98 10.83 10.06
N GLY A 277 -16.04 10.06 10.37
CA GLY A 277 -16.26 8.73 9.80
C GLY A 277 -16.39 8.75 8.28
N ARG A 278 -17.14 9.71 7.73
CA ARG A 278 -17.30 9.86 6.29
C ARG A 278 -15.98 10.19 5.58
N TYR A 279 -15.20 11.09 6.17
CA TYR A 279 -13.91 11.47 5.60
C TYR A 279 -12.88 10.34 5.70
N LEU A 280 -12.86 9.59 6.81
CA LEU A 280 -12.00 8.40 6.93
C LEU A 280 -12.38 7.33 5.92
N ALA A 281 -13.67 7.08 5.70
CA ALA A 281 -14.13 6.13 4.67
C ALA A 281 -13.67 6.55 3.26
N THR A 282 -13.69 7.83 2.94
CA THR A 282 -13.13 8.34 1.68
C THR A 282 -11.62 8.10 1.58
N LEU A 283 -10.87 8.38 2.65
CA LEU A 283 -9.42 8.15 2.69
C LEU A 283 -9.06 6.65 2.62
N GLU A 284 -9.88 5.78 3.21
CA GLU A 284 -9.76 4.32 3.07
C GLU A 284 -10.02 3.88 1.61
N ALA A 285 -11.07 4.37 0.98
CA ALA A 285 -11.39 4.07 -0.42
C ALA A 285 -10.29 4.52 -1.39
N LEU A 286 -9.58 5.61 -1.07
CA LEU A 286 -8.40 6.07 -1.80
C LEU A 286 -7.12 5.30 -1.46
N GLY A 287 -7.16 4.44 -0.45
CA GLY A 287 -5.99 3.70 0.04
C GLY A 287 -4.93 4.58 0.72
N LEU A 288 -5.34 5.75 1.24
CA LEU A 288 -4.46 6.68 1.97
C LEU A 288 -4.41 6.39 3.47
N VAL A 289 -5.49 5.81 3.99
CA VAL A 289 -5.63 5.38 5.38
C VAL A 289 -6.00 3.89 5.40
N THR A 290 -5.45 3.17 6.36
CA THR A 290 -5.76 1.75 6.58
C THR A 290 -6.31 1.56 7.99
N PRO A 291 -7.48 0.93 8.14
CA PRO A 291 -7.98 0.51 9.44
C PRO A 291 -7.13 -0.64 9.99
N ARG A 292 -6.82 -0.59 11.29
CA ARG A 292 -6.11 -1.63 12.02
C ARG A 292 -7.01 -2.21 13.10
N PHE A 293 -6.97 -3.52 13.27
CA PHE A 293 -7.72 -4.26 14.26
C PHE A 293 -6.78 -5.18 15.04
N PRO A 294 -7.04 -5.44 16.34
CA PRO A 294 -6.33 -6.48 17.05
C PRO A 294 -6.45 -7.81 16.30
N VAL A 295 -5.38 -8.60 16.25
CA VAL A 295 -5.39 -9.90 15.57
C VAL A 295 -6.43 -10.89 16.15
N THR A 296 -6.86 -10.64 17.36
CA THR A 296 -7.91 -11.40 18.05
C THR A 296 -9.33 -11.07 17.58
N ASP A 297 -9.51 -10.02 16.78
CA ASP A 297 -10.79 -9.60 16.20
C ASP A 297 -10.85 -9.96 14.70
N PRO A 298 -11.19 -11.22 14.35
CA PRO A 298 -11.21 -11.67 12.96
C PRO A 298 -12.31 -11.01 12.14
N ASP A 299 -13.41 -10.64 12.77
CA ASP A 299 -14.60 -10.08 12.12
C ASP A 299 -14.51 -8.56 11.96
N ARG A 300 -13.45 -7.94 12.50
CA ARG A 300 -13.19 -6.49 12.41
C ARG A 300 -14.31 -5.61 12.92
N VAL A 301 -14.99 -6.07 13.97
CA VAL A 301 -16.17 -5.40 14.59
C VAL A 301 -15.78 -4.59 15.83
N SER A 302 -14.59 -4.79 16.37
CA SER A 302 -14.13 -4.20 17.61
C SER A 302 -14.16 -2.67 17.62
N HIS A 303 -14.60 -2.09 18.73
CA HIS A 303 -14.44 -0.67 19.04
C HIS A 303 -12.96 -0.24 19.24
N SER A 304 -12.04 -1.21 19.31
CA SER A 304 -10.59 -1.00 19.40
C SER A 304 -9.93 -0.71 18.05
N ARG A 305 -10.70 -0.34 17.04
CA ARG A 305 -10.23 0.02 15.72
C ARG A 305 -9.33 1.27 15.77
N LEU A 306 -8.15 1.15 15.19
CA LEU A 306 -7.23 2.25 14.94
C LEU A 306 -7.16 2.54 13.45
N TYR A 307 -6.80 3.76 13.10
CA TYR A 307 -6.51 4.19 11.73
C TYR A 307 -5.06 4.60 11.62
N ALA A 308 -4.42 4.27 10.52
CA ALA A 308 -3.03 4.62 10.25
C ALA A 308 -2.89 5.15 8.81
N LEU A 309 -1.93 6.02 8.59
CA LEU A 309 -1.50 6.35 7.23
C LEU A 309 -0.97 5.08 6.54
N ALA A 310 -1.48 4.81 5.34
CA ALA A 310 -1.12 3.62 4.58
C ALA A 310 0.24 3.72 3.89
N ASP A 311 0.83 4.92 3.85
CA ASP A 311 2.00 5.24 3.04
C ASP A 311 3.09 5.89 3.88
N GLY A 312 4.31 5.36 3.81
CA GLY A 312 5.47 5.86 4.56
C GLY A 312 5.84 7.28 4.17
N PHE A 313 5.79 7.62 2.87
CA PHE A 313 6.09 8.97 2.40
C PHE A 313 5.06 10.00 2.87
N LEU A 314 3.77 9.68 2.80
CA LEU A 314 2.74 10.58 3.34
C LEU A 314 2.92 10.80 4.83
N ARG A 315 3.26 9.76 5.59
CA ARG A 315 3.53 9.89 7.02
C ARG A 315 4.74 10.77 7.28
N PHE A 316 5.84 10.62 6.52
CA PHE A 316 7.02 11.46 6.58
C PHE A 316 6.68 12.90 6.25
N TRP A 317 5.98 13.14 5.15
CA TRP A 317 5.63 14.46 4.66
C TRP A 317 4.72 15.23 5.64
N PHE A 318 3.64 14.62 6.13
CA PHE A 318 2.73 15.26 7.08
C PHE A 318 3.37 15.50 8.45
N ARG A 319 4.38 14.73 8.81
CA ARG A 319 5.10 14.90 10.08
C ARG A 319 6.22 15.93 10.01
N TYR A 320 6.98 15.97 8.93
CA TYR A 320 8.23 16.72 8.85
C TYR A 320 8.28 17.79 7.76
N VAL A 321 7.42 17.75 6.76
CA VAL A 321 7.39 18.75 5.68
C VAL A 321 6.23 19.71 5.90
N PHE A 322 5.03 19.20 6.01
CA PHE A 322 3.82 20.02 6.11
C PHE A 322 3.83 21.07 7.22
N PRO A 323 4.28 20.77 8.46
CA PRO A 323 4.33 21.78 9.53
C PRO A 323 5.32 22.93 9.26
N PHE A 324 6.37 22.68 8.48
CA PHE A 324 7.44 23.64 8.20
C PHE A 324 7.36 24.25 6.81
N GLN A 325 6.34 23.93 5.99
CA GLN A 325 6.23 24.46 4.62
C GLN A 325 6.29 26.01 4.57
N PRO A 326 5.56 26.77 5.38
CA PRO A 326 5.62 28.24 5.33
C PRO A 326 7.03 28.77 5.64
N ASP A 327 7.72 28.16 6.60
CA ASP A 327 9.06 28.57 6.98
C ASP A 327 10.09 28.22 5.90
N LEU A 328 9.97 27.04 5.29
CA LEU A 328 10.82 26.60 4.17
C LEU A 328 10.63 27.50 2.94
N GLU A 329 9.41 27.86 2.61
CA GLU A 329 9.09 28.83 1.54
C GLU A 329 9.64 30.22 1.85
N SER A 330 9.76 30.58 3.13
CA SER A 330 10.34 31.84 3.59
C SER A 330 11.86 31.78 3.74
N GLY A 331 12.51 30.66 3.40
CA GLY A 331 13.97 30.53 3.37
C GLY A 331 14.60 29.83 4.58
N LEU A 332 13.82 29.11 5.39
CA LEU A 332 14.38 28.24 6.43
C LEU A 332 15.29 27.18 5.76
N ASP A 333 16.53 27.06 6.29
CA ASP A 333 17.44 26.01 5.80
C ASP A 333 16.87 24.61 6.13
N PRO A 334 16.64 23.74 5.14
CA PRO A 334 16.17 22.37 5.35
C PRO A 334 16.99 21.57 6.36
N ARG A 335 18.29 21.88 6.52
CA ARG A 335 19.18 21.22 7.49
C ARG A 335 18.70 21.39 8.93
N VAL A 336 18.09 22.52 9.24
CA VAL A 336 17.54 22.79 10.58
C VAL A 336 16.44 21.77 10.91
N VAL A 337 15.54 21.51 9.94
CA VAL A 337 14.48 20.50 10.11
C VAL A 337 15.07 19.09 10.20
N ILE A 338 16.09 18.78 9.39
CA ILE A 338 16.73 17.45 9.42
C ILE A 338 17.34 17.19 10.81
N GLU A 339 18.14 18.11 11.32
CA GLU A 339 18.92 17.88 12.55
C GLU A 339 18.07 17.99 13.82
N ASN A 340 17.09 18.91 13.85
CA ASN A 340 16.33 19.17 15.07
C ASN A 340 15.03 18.38 15.17
N GLU A 341 14.42 17.98 14.04
CA GLU A 341 13.12 17.34 14.03
C GLU A 341 13.17 15.89 13.51
N ILE A 342 13.84 15.65 12.37
CA ILE A 342 13.81 14.33 11.73
C ILE A 342 14.73 13.36 12.48
N ARG A 343 16.03 13.66 12.59
CA ARG A 343 17.01 12.71 13.17
C ARG A 343 16.68 12.32 14.61
N PRO A 344 16.31 13.24 15.52
CA PRO A 344 15.98 12.87 16.90
C PRO A 344 14.74 12.00 17.03
N THR A 345 13.80 12.11 16.10
CA THR A 345 12.50 11.41 16.15
C THR A 345 12.36 10.28 15.12
N LEU A 346 13.40 10.05 14.30
CA LEU A 346 13.38 9.07 13.21
C LEU A 346 13.05 7.66 13.71
N ALA A 347 13.67 7.22 14.80
CA ALA A 347 13.42 5.90 15.35
C ALA A 347 11.93 5.68 15.68
N SER A 348 11.28 6.67 16.32
CA SER A 348 9.85 6.60 16.62
C SER A 348 8.96 6.69 15.37
N HIS A 349 9.44 7.38 14.33
CA HIS A 349 8.76 7.45 13.03
C HIS A 349 8.79 6.12 12.30
N LEU A 350 9.91 5.43 12.34
CA LEU A 350 10.11 4.14 11.66
C LEU A 350 9.42 2.97 12.37
N ALA A 351 9.32 3.00 13.70
CA ALA A 351 8.87 1.86 14.51
C ALA A 351 7.59 1.18 13.98
N PRO A 352 6.49 1.88 13.65
CA PRO A 352 5.28 1.21 13.16
C PRO A 352 5.46 0.46 11.83
N THR A 353 6.36 0.94 10.96
CA THR A 353 6.69 0.26 9.70
C THR A 353 7.57 -0.96 9.95
N ILE A 354 8.54 -0.85 10.84
CA ILE A 354 9.43 -1.96 11.20
C ILE A 354 8.64 -3.10 11.85
N GLU A 355 7.70 -2.78 12.74
CA GLU A 355 6.77 -3.77 13.32
C GLU A 355 5.95 -4.48 12.24
N GLU A 356 5.45 -3.75 11.22
CA GLU A 356 4.71 -4.38 10.12
C GLU A 356 5.61 -5.28 9.26
N ILE A 357 6.86 -4.87 9.00
CA ILE A 357 7.85 -5.70 8.31
C ILE A 357 8.14 -6.96 9.14
N ALA A 358 8.31 -6.83 10.45
CA ALA A 358 8.54 -7.97 11.35
C ALA A 358 7.35 -8.95 11.33
N ARG A 359 6.11 -8.45 11.37
CA ARG A 359 4.91 -9.27 11.21
C ARG A 359 4.86 -9.96 9.84
N ALA A 360 5.22 -9.26 8.79
CA ALA A 360 5.28 -9.82 7.44
C ALA A 360 6.38 -10.88 7.33
N TRP A 361 7.53 -10.66 7.97
CA TRP A 361 8.61 -11.64 8.05
C TRP A 361 8.17 -12.93 8.75
N VAL A 362 7.49 -12.82 9.89
CA VAL A 362 6.92 -13.98 10.63
C VAL A 362 5.92 -14.75 9.75
N ARG A 363 5.05 -14.04 9.01
CA ARG A 363 4.10 -14.69 8.07
C ARG A 363 4.82 -15.46 6.97
N ARG A 364 5.83 -14.87 6.35
CA ARG A 364 6.62 -15.48 5.27
C ARG A 364 7.43 -16.67 5.75
N ALA A 365 8.04 -16.56 6.93
CA ALA A 365 8.78 -17.64 7.57
C ALA A 365 7.87 -18.79 8.08
N ARG A 366 6.54 -18.62 8.04
CA ARG A 366 5.53 -19.58 8.55
C ARG A 366 5.79 -20.04 9.98
N LEU A 367 6.34 -19.17 10.81
CA LEU A 367 6.72 -19.53 12.18
C LEU A 367 5.51 -20.03 12.99
N ALA A 368 5.75 -21.09 13.77
CA ALA A 368 4.77 -21.75 14.64
C ALA A 368 3.47 -22.16 13.91
N ASN A 369 3.48 -22.26 12.56
CA ASN A 369 2.29 -22.53 11.75
C ASN A 369 1.12 -21.60 12.07
N ALA A 370 1.41 -20.34 12.35
CA ALA A 370 0.40 -19.31 12.60
C ALA A 370 -0.41 -19.05 11.33
N THR A 371 -1.73 -19.14 11.43
CA THR A 371 -2.64 -18.87 10.30
C THR A 371 -3.00 -17.39 10.18
N ARG A 372 -2.89 -16.64 11.28
CA ARG A 372 -3.04 -15.18 11.33
C ARG A 372 -1.91 -14.58 12.14
N VAL A 373 -1.31 -13.49 11.66
CA VAL A 373 -0.27 -12.74 12.36
C VAL A 373 -0.63 -11.26 12.30
N GLY A 374 -0.65 -10.61 13.45
CA GLY A 374 -0.95 -9.17 13.58
C GLY A 374 -0.44 -8.62 14.90
N ALA A 375 -0.76 -7.36 15.19
CA ALA A 375 -0.57 -6.79 16.53
C ALA A 375 -1.80 -7.06 17.41
N TRP A 376 -1.60 -6.95 18.69
CA TRP A 376 -2.68 -6.94 19.65
C TRP A 376 -2.53 -5.78 20.63
N TRP A 377 -3.64 -5.17 21.01
CA TRP A 377 -3.72 -4.16 22.05
C TRP A 377 -5.03 -4.32 22.81
N GLY A 378 -4.99 -4.02 24.10
CA GLY A 378 -6.15 -4.14 24.98
C GLY A 378 -5.91 -3.50 26.35
N PRO A 379 -6.92 -3.45 27.22
CA PRO A 379 -6.80 -2.84 28.54
C PRO A 379 -5.68 -3.47 29.39
N SER A 380 -4.89 -2.64 30.06
CA SER A 380 -3.93 -3.13 31.05
C SER A 380 -4.66 -3.64 32.29
N LEU A 381 -4.27 -4.80 32.82
CA LEU A 381 -4.76 -5.37 34.07
C LEU A 381 -4.08 -4.78 35.30
N ASN A 382 -2.91 -4.16 35.12
CA ASN A 382 -2.14 -3.63 36.24
C ASN A 382 -2.53 -2.18 36.51
N GLU A 383 -3.21 -1.93 37.65
CA GLU A 383 -3.63 -0.59 38.05
C GLU A 383 -2.46 0.38 38.26
N LEU A 384 -1.28 -0.12 38.70
CA LEU A 384 -0.06 0.68 38.85
C LEU A 384 0.53 1.14 37.51
N ARG A 385 0.23 0.40 36.42
CA ARG A 385 0.62 0.78 35.05
C ARG A 385 -0.44 1.63 34.35
N ARG A 386 -1.65 1.72 34.90
CA ARG A 386 -2.71 2.60 34.40
C ARG A 386 -2.43 4.04 34.79
N THR A 387 -1.67 4.73 33.97
CA THR A 387 -1.54 6.19 34.06
C THR A 387 -2.56 6.83 33.13
N LYS A 388 -2.77 8.18 33.24
CA LYS A 388 -3.59 8.93 32.28
C LYS A 388 -3.10 8.75 30.82
N GLU A 389 -1.82 8.41 30.65
CA GLU A 389 -1.16 8.26 29.37
C GLU A 389 -1.09 6.79 28.88
N ARG A 390 -1.17 5.80 29.79
CA ARG A 390 -1.04 4.38 29.46
C ARG A 390 -2.13 3.55 30.12
N SER A 391 -3.22 3.33 29.39
CA SER A 391 -4.33 2.48 29.83
C SER A 391 -4.39 1.13 29.10
N THR A 392 -3.49 0.90 28.16
CA THR A 392 -3.48 -0.28 27.28
C THR A 392 -2.14 -1.00 27.32
N GLU A 393 -2.17 -2.31 27.15
CA GLU A 393 -1.01 -3.14 26.81
C GLU A 393 -1.05 -3.41 25.30
N GLU A 394 0.14 -3.54 24.70
CA GLU A 394 0.32 -3.83 23.29
C GLU A 394 1.36 -4.94 23.11
N ILE A 395 1.11 -5.85 22.16
CA ILE A 395 2.05 -6.87 21.71
C ILE A 395 2.26 -6.65 20.21
N ASP A 396 3.49 -6.39 19.81
CA ASP A 396 3.82 -6.01 18.43
C ASP A 396 3.53 -7.13 17.43
N ILE A 397 3.75 -8.38 17.83
CA ILE A 397 3.55 -9.56 17.00
C ILE A 397 2.77 -10.61 17.79
N VAL A 398 1.59 -10.98 17.31
CA VAL A 398 0.81 -12.11 17.83
C VAL A 398 0.43 -13.02 16.68
N GLY A 399 0.85 -14.27 16.76
CA GLY A 399 0.49 -15.33 15.81
C GLY A 399 -0.61 -16.23 16.38
N MET A 400 -1.67 -16.43 15.63
CA MET A 400 -2.81 -17.25 16.04
C MET A 400 -3.03 -18.42 15.07
N ARG A 401 -3.48 -19.55 15.66
CA ARG A 401 -4.02 -20.71 14.94
C ARG A 401 -5.44 -20.97 15.46
N GLY A 402 -6.43 -20.57 14.69
CA GLY A 402 -7.80 -20.48 15.18
C GLY A 402 -7.91 -19.50 16.37
N LYS A 403 -8.30 -20.00 17.55
CA LYS A 403 -8.38 -19.23 18.83
C LYS A 403 -7.14 -19.39 19.71
N GLN A 404 -6.16 -20.18 19.31
CA GLN A 404 -4.94 -20.40 20.08
C GLN A 404 -3.84 -19.41 19.68
N VAL A 405 -3.23 -18.77 20.65
CA VAL A 405 -1.99 -17.99 20.47
C VAL A 405 -0.83 -18.99 20.41
N VAL A 406 -0.13 -19.03 19.28
CA VAL A 406 0.99 -19.94 19.03
C VAL A 406 2.33 -19.22 18.97
N LEU A 407 2.30 -17.90 18.80
CA LEU A 407 3.48 -17.05 18.73
C LEU A 407 3.17 -15.68 19.31
N VAL A 408 4.13 -15.08 20.01
CA VAL A 408 4.13 -13.67 20.42
C VAL A 408 5.49 -13.07 20.18
N GLY A 409 5.58 -11.73 20.03
CA GLY A 409 6.88 -11.10 19.83
C GLY A 409 6.87 -9.60 20.06
N GLU A 410 8.06 -9.07 20.27
CA GLU A 410 8.33 -7.65 20.50
C GLU A 410 9.40 -7.16 19.52
N VAL A 411 9.24 -5.91 19.10
CA VAL A 411 10.13 -5.24 18.16
C VAL A 411 10.75 -4.01 18.81
N ARG A 412 12.07 -3.87 18.76
CA ARG A 412 12.78 -2.71 19.30
C ARG A 412 13.65 -2.04 18.24
N TRP A 413 13.17 -0.89 17.78
CA TRP A 413 13.92 -0.05 16.85
C TRP A 413 14.57 1.12 17.61
N ARG A 414 15.56 0.78 18.46
CA ARG A 414 16.30 1.72 19.28
C ARG A 414 17.81 1.47 19.14
N SER A 415 18.64 2.44 19.61
CA SER A 415 20.10 2.34 19.62
C SER A 415 20.63 1.38 20.69
N ASP A 416 19.84 1.11 21.72
CA ASP A 416 20.24 0.23 22.82
C ASP A 416 19.87 -1.22 22.51
N PRO A 417 20.72 -2.21 22.88
CA PRO A 417 20.39 -3.62 22.78
C PRO A 417 19.12 -3.98 23.57
N MET A 418 18.37 -4.95 23.09
CA MET A 418 17.17 -5.41 23.77
C MET A 418 17.52 -6.13 25.07
N ASP A 419 16.93 -5.68 26.18
CA ASP A 419 17.17 -6.23 27.52
C ASP A 419 16.19 -7.35 27.87
N VAL A 420 16.63 -8.25 28.79
CA VAL A 420 15.85 -9.41 29.25
C VAL A 420 14.53 -9.02 29.97
N GLY A 421 14.43 -7.81 30.50
CA GLY A 421 13.19 -7.28 31.09
C GLY A 421 11.99 -7.35 30.16
N ILE A 422 12.23 -7.36 28.82
CA ILE A 422 11.14 -7.51 27.83
C ILE A 422 10.39 -8.83 27.96
N LEU A 423 11.07 -9.92 28.32
CA LEU A 423 10.45 -11.23 28.54
C LEU A 423 9.59 -11.20 29.80
N GLY A 424 10.08 -10.54 30.87
CA GLY A 424 9.32 -10.35 32.09
C GLY A 424 8.06 -9.49 31.88
N ASP A 425 8.14 -8.43 31.09
CA ASP A 425 7.01 -7.57 30.72
C ASP A 425 5.96 -8.35 29.92
N LEU A 426 6.43 -9.13 28.94
CA LEU A 426 5.56 -9.97 28.12
C LEU A 426 4.79 -10.99 28.97
N GLU A 427 5.49 -11.72 29.84
CA GLU A 427 4.92 -12.81 30.64
C GLU A 427 4.05 -12.29 31.80
N ARG A 428 4.45 -11.21 32.46
CA ARG A 428 3.76 -10.72 33.68
C ARG A 428 2.58 -9.81 33.36
N TYR A 429 2.59 -9.08 32.25
CA TYR A 429 1.60 -8.04 32.00
C TYR A 429 0.83 -8.25 30.70
N LYS A 430 1.54 -8.49 29.60
CA LYS A 430 0.94 -8.49 28.27
C LYS A 430 0.17 -9.78 27.98
N LEU A 431 0.77 -10.95 28.24
CA LEU A 431 0.08 -12.23 28.05
C LEU A 431 -1.14 -12.40 28.95
N PRO A 432 -1.11 -12.05 30.26
CA PRO A 432 -2.31 -12.07 31.07
C PRO A 432 -3.42 -11.15 30.56
N ALA A 433 -3.08 -9.97 30.04
CA ALA A 433 -4.05 -9.06 29.46
C ALA A 433 -4.67 -9.64 28.17
N LEU A 434 -3.85 -10.21 27.29
CA LEU A 434 -4.31 -10.92 26.08
C LEU A 434 -5.23 -12.11 26.44
N ALA A 435 -4.95 -12.82 27.51
CA ALA A 435 -5.77 -13.96 27.98
C ALA A 435 -7.20 -13.58 28.40
N GLN A 436 -7.47 -12.30 28.70
CA GLN A 436 -8.83 -11.82 29.00
C GLN A 436 -9.72 -11.70 27.75
N VAL A 437 -9.15 -11.77 26.55
CA VAL A 437 -9.96 -11.71 25.32
C VAL A 437 -10.79 -12.98 25.20
N GLN A 438 -12.09 -12.83 25.11
CA GLN A 438 -13.04 -13.95 25.07
C GLN A 438 -12.69 -14.97 23.99
N GLY A 439 -12.54 -16.22 24.40
CA GLY A 439 -12.27 -17.35 23.52
C GLY A 439 -10.81 -17.49 23.10
N VAL A 440 -9.91 -16.58 23.48
CA VAL A 440 -8.47 -16.72 23.26
C VAL A 440 -7.89 -17.74 24.25
N ARG A 441 -7.02 -18.62 23.76
CA ARG A 441 -6.28 -19.60 24.57
C ARG A 441 -4.79 -19.35 24.38
N ILE A 442 -4.06 -19.27 25.49
CA ILE A 442 -2.61 -19.10 25.52
C ILE A 442 -2.00 -20.36 26.13
N GLY A 443 -1.13 -21.01 25.37
CA GLY A 443 -0.33 -22.15 25.87
C GLY A 443 1.13 -21.73 26.10
N HIS A 444 2.05 -22.40 25.41
CA HIS A 444 3.47 -22.08 25.40
C HIS A 444 3.85 -21.49 24.04
N PRO A 445 3.53 -20.21 23.76
CA PRO A 445 3.81 -19.63 22.45
C PRO A 445 5.31 -19.51 22.18
N VAL A 446 5.70 -19.59 20.92
CA VAL A 446 7.01 -19.17 20.46
C VAL A 446 7.16 -17.68 20.72
N ILE A 447 8.33 -17.23 21.18
CA ILE A 447 8.62 -15.81 21.43
C ILE A 447 9.60 -15.34 20.37
N VAL A 448 9.22 -14.33 19.60
CA VAL A 448 10.08 -13.70 18.59
C VAL A 448 10.50 -12.33 19.08
N LEU A 449 11.79 -12.11 19.21
CA LEU A 449 12.36 -10.82 19.59
C LEU A 449 13.11 -10.23 18.39
N VAL A 450 12.71 -9.04 17.95
CA VAL A 450 13.32 -8.33 16.82
C VAL A 450 14.03 -7.09 17.34
N SER A 451 15.34 -6.95 17.10
CA SER A 451 16.11 -5.82 17.60
C SER A 451 17.01 -5.19 16.53
N ARG A 452 17.03 -3.84 16.50
CA ARG A 452 17.97 -3.06 15.68
C ARG A 452 19.42 -3.21 16.16
N SER A 453 19.65 -3.12 17.46
CA SER A 453 20.97 -3.02 18.06
C SER A 453 21.42 -4.32 18.76
N GLY A 454 20.75 -5.44 18.43
CA GLY A 454 21.08 -6.74 19.00
C GLY A 454 20.48 -6.94 20.40
N PHE A 455 21.08 -7.85 21.16
CA PHE A 455 20.53 -8.39 22.39
C PHE A 455 21.58 -8.38 23.51
N THR A 456 21.15 -8.09 24.73
CA THR A 456 22.02 -8.20 25.90
C THR A 456 22.39 -9.67 26.21
N PRO A 457 23.49 -9.93 26.95
CA PRO A 457 23.82 -11.29 27.34
C PRO A 457 22.67 -12.05 28.01
N GLY A 458 21.87 -11.38 28.84
CA GLY A 458 20.72 -12.00 29.49
C GLY A 458 19.65 -12.51 28.52
N VAL A 459 19.42 -11.83 27.42
CA VAL A 459 18.50 -12.30 26.35
C VAL A 459 19.11 -13.48 25.60
N LEU A 460 20.42 -13.43 25.29
CA LEU A 460 21.13 -14.52 24.60
C LEU A 460 21.11 -15.81 25.44
N GLU A 461 21.37 -15.71 26.75
CA GLU A 461 21.28 -16.84 27.67
C GLU A 461 19.84 -17.40 27.77
N ALA A 462 18.85 -16.51 27.84
CA ALA A 462 17.44 -16.95 27.88
C ALA A 462 17.08 -17.73 26.61
N ALA A 463 17.51 -17.29 25.42
CA ALA A 463 17.27 -17.97 24.17
C ALA A 463 18.02 -19.32 24.08
N GLN A 464 19.24 -19.42 24.63
CA GLN A 464 19.95 -20.70 24.71
C GLN A 464 19.26 -21.72 25.63
N ARG A 465 18.61 -21.25 26.72
CA ARG A 465 17.88 -22.10 27.67
C ARG A 465 16.48 -22.49 27.21
N GLN A 466 15.89 -21.71 26.33
CA GLN A 466 14.49 -21.88 25.90
C GLN A 466 14.44 -21.86 24.37
N GLU A 467 14.33 -23.01 23.72
CA GLU A 467 14.22 -23.17 22.27
C GLU A 467 13.05 -22.39 21.64
N ARG A 468 12.06 -22.06 22.46
CA ARG A 468 10.89 -21.25 22.01
C ARG A 468 11.21 -19.78 21.77
N ILE A 469 12.41 -19.27 22.14
CA ILE A 469 12.80 -17.88 21.94
C ILE A 469 13.64 -17.77 20.66
N ILE A 470 13.13 -17.03 19.70
CA ILE A 470 13.78 -16.76 18.41
C ILE A 470 14.26 -15.31 18.40
N LEU A 471 15.55 -15.13 18.18
CA LEU A 471 16.15 -13.80 18.06
C LEU A 471 16.36 -13.45 16.59
N VAL A 472 15.90 -12.25 16.21
CA VAL A 472 15.96 -11.75 14.83
C VAL A 472 16.64 -10.38 14.85
N ASP A 473 17.79 -10.29 14.23
CA ASP A 473 18.45 -9.02 13.96
C ASP A 473 17.91 -8.39 12.66
N ILE A 474 18.28 -7.13 12.42
CA ILE A 474 17.81 -6.39 11.25
C ILE A 474 18.34 -6.96 9.93
N GLU A 475 19.52 -7.53 9.90
CA GLU A 475 20.07 -8.14 8.69
C GLU A 475 19.33 -9.42 8.33
N THR A 476 18.97 -10.23 9.33
CA THR A 476 18.14 -11.42 9.16
C THR A 476 16.73 -11.04 8.70
N MET A 477 16.14 -10.01 9.29
CA MET A 477 14.82 -9.53 8.89
C MET A 477 14.84 -8.92 7.49
N ALA A 478 15.90 -8.21 7.13
CA ALA A 478 16.02 -7.61 5.80
C ALA A 478 16.24 -8.64 4.69
N ARG A 479 16.76 -9.83 4.99
CA ARG A 479 16.82 -10.93 4.03
C ARG A 479 15.43 -11.52 3.84
N HIS A 480 15.15 -11.99 2.62
CA HIS A 480 13.92 -12.76 2.40
C HIS A 480 13.98 -14.03 3.28
N PRO A 481 13.00 -14.28 4.16
CA PRO A 481 13.05 -15.47 4.96
C PRO A 481 13.00 -16.70 4.05
N ALA A 482 13.99 -17.59 4.21
CA ALA A 482 13.89 -18.90 3.62
C ALA A 482 12.61 -19.56 4.19
N THR A 483 11.73 -20.06 3.33
CA THR A 483 10.64 -20.92 3.77
C THR A 483 11.27 -22.09 4.50
N SER A 484 11.07 -22.18 5.82
CA SER A 484 11.45 -23.35 6.57
C SER A 484 10.64 -24.53 6.02
N ALA A 485 11.24 -25.28 5.11
CA ALA A 485 10.74 -26.58 4.72
C ALA A 485 10.78 -27.44 6.00
N GLY A 486 9.61 -27.69 6.57
CA GLY A 486 9.29 -28.71 7.56
C GLY A 486 10.31 -28.92 8.70
N ALA A 487 10.05 -28.36 9.86
CA ALA A 487 10.40 -28.93 11.15
C ALA A 487 9.11 -29.16 11.94
#